data_1e7b11f6b900b29a19008d8c8b1baf90
#
_entry.id   1e7b11f6b900b29a19008d8c8b1baf90
#
_cell.length_a   1.000
_cell.length_b   1.000
_cell.length_c   1.000
_cell.angle_alpha   90.00
_cell.angle_beta   90.00
_cell.angle_gamma   90.00
#
_symmetry.space_group_name_H-M   'P 1'
#
loop_
_entity.id
_entity.type
_entity.pdbx_description
1 polymer ?
#
loop_
_entity_poly.entity_id
_entity_poly.type
_entity_poly.pdbx_seq_one_letter_code
_entity_poly.pdbx_strand_id
1 'polypeptide(L)'
;MMRQTEKFEFAILDELSASMLEMPYTGDRLSLQLLLPRRGNNLAALEQKLRTADLQQLFDANRGEEKVAVTLPRFKLEQTIPLTEQLQQLGMTDMFVDGKADFSAIAQRRRQEALYVSGVLQKALIEVNEEGSEAAAATGSTAGASAMPMPLKEFRADRPFLFFLRDNLTGMLLFQGRVADPSA
;
A
#
# COMPACT_ATOMS: atom_id res chain seq x y z
N MET A 1 8.13 -15.30 -7.86
CA MET A 1 6.89 -15.36 -7.05
C MET A 1 7.20 -15.99 -5.70
N MET A 2 7.04 -15.24 -4.62
CA MET A 2 7.11 -15.71 -3.24
C MET A 2 5.86 -16.50 -2.90
N ARG A 3 5.95 -17.49 -2.00
CA ARG A 3 4.79 -18.29 -1.57
C ARG A 3 4.81 -18.47 -0.06
N GLN A 4 3.64 -18.31 0.56
CA GLN A 4 3.43 -18.50 1.99
C GLN A 4 2.03 -19.02 2.23
N THR A 5 1.85 -19.81 3.28
CA THR A 5 0.52 -20.34 3.67
C THR A 5 0.37 -20.16 5.18
N GLU A 6 -0.30 -19.08 5.55
CA GLU A 6 -0.49 -18.67 6.95
C GLU A 6 -1.92 -18.16 7.16
N LYS A 7 -2.23 -17.77 8.38
CA LYS A 7 -3.47 -17.09 8.71
C LYS A 7 -3.33 -15.61 8.40
N PHE A 8 -4.24 -15.10 7.60
CA PHE A 8 -4.33 -13.69 7.23
C PHE A 8 -5.77 -13.22 7.25
N GLU A 9 -6.00 -11.95 7.45
CA GLU A 9 -7.28 -11.34 7.12
C GLU A 9 -7.48 -11.36 5.61
N PHE A 10 -8.55 -12.04 5.19
CA PHE A 10 -8.87 -12.21 3.77
C PHE A 10 -10.35 -11.96 3.54
N ALA A 11 -10.68 -11.21 2.49
CA ALA A 11 -12.04 -10.96 2.07
C ALA A 11 -12.22 -10.99 0.57
N ILE A 12 -13.42 -11.41 0.18
CA ILE A 12 -13.93 -11.24 -1.18
C ILE A 12 -14.87 -10.03 -1.16
N LEU A 13 -14.51 -8.99 -1.90
CA LEU A 13 -15.22 -7.72 -1.97
C LEU A 13 -16.06 -7.70 -3.25
N ASP A 14 -17.35 -8.11 -3.15
CA ASP A 14 -18.21 -8.25 -4.32
C ASP A 14 -18.46 -6.90 -5.01
N GLU A 15 -18.70 -5.84 -4.25
CA GLU A 15 -18.92 -4.48 -4.76
C GLU A 15 -17.73 -3.97 -5.57
N LEU A 16 -16.52 -4.24 -5.11
CA LEU A 16 -15.28 -3.86 -5.80
C LEU A 16 -14.87 -4.88 -6.88
N SER A 17 -15.50 -6.04 -6.90
CA SER A 17 -15.10 -7.18 -7.75
C SER A 17 -13.62 -7.53 -7.57
N ALA A 18 -13.17 -7.55 -6.33
CA ALA A 18 -11.78 -7.76 -5.92
C ALA A 18 -11.68 -8.74 -4.75
N SER A 19 -10.48 -9.27 -4.53
CA SER A 19 -10.10 -9.92 -3.28
C SER A 19 -9.15 -9.02 -2.52
N MET A 20 -9.27 -8.98 -1.21
CA MET A 20 -8.41 -8.23 -0.32
C MET A 20 -7.66 -9.20 0.59
N LEU A 21 -6.39 -8.92 0.81
CA LEU A 21 -5.52 -9.62 1.75
C LEU A 21 -4.78 -8.58 2.59
N GLU A 22 -4.75 -8.80 3.89
CA GLU A 22 -3.92 -8.02 4.82
C GLU A 22 -2.77 -8.89 5.33
N MET A 23 -1.55 -8.38 5.19
CA MET A 23 -0.32 -9.00 5.65
C MET A 23 0.31 -8.11 6.72
N PRO A 24 0.20 -8.45 8.02
CA PRO A 24 0.82 -7.67 9.08
C PRO A 24 2.34 -7.81 9.05
N TYR A 25 3.04 -6.73 9.41
CA TYR A 25 4.47 -6.74 9.69
C TYR A 25 4.71 -7.10 11.16
N THR A 26 5.94 -7.48 11.47
CA THR A 26 6.36 -7.80 12.85
C THR A 26 5.97 -6.67 13.81
N GLY A 27 5.22 -7.02 14.86
CA GLY A 27 4.72 -6.09 15.87
C GLY A 27 3.38 -5.45 15.52
N ASP A 28 2.70 -5.88 14.45
CA ASP A 28 1.32 -5.55 14.05
C ASP A 28 0.99 -4.06 13.89
N ARG A 29 2.00 -3.19 14.00
CA ARG A 29 1.83 -1.76 13.82
C ARG A 29 1.59 -1.39 12.37
N LEU A 30 2.30 -2.05 11.45
CA LEU A 30 2.15 -1.84 10.02
C LEU A 30 1.51 -3.05 9.37
N SER A 31 0.72 -2.84 8.34
CA SER A 31 0.22 -3.90 7.48
C SER A 31 0.31 -3.52 6.01
N LEU A 32 0.61 -4.52 5.18
CA LEU A 32 0.52 -4.43 3.73
C LEU A 32 -0.84 -4.96 3.30
N GLN A 33 -1.67 -4.08 2.78
CA GLN A 33 -2.99 -4.43 2.27
C GLN A 33 -2.96 -4.53 0.76
N LEU A 34 -3.42 -5.64 0.23
CA LEU A 34 -3.39 -5.97 -1.20
C LEU A 34 -4.81 -6.08 -1.73
N LEU A 35 -5.11 -5.35 -2.81
CA LEU A 35 -6.38 -5.45 -3.52
C LEU A 35 -6.14 -6.02 -4.91
N LEU A 36 -6.65 -7.21 -5.14
CA LEU A 36 -6.48 -7.95 -6.39
C LEU A 36 -7.81 -8.03 -7.14
N PRO A 37 -7.95 -7.41 -8.34
CA PRO A 37 -9.15 -7.57 -9.15
C PRO A 37 -9.44 -9.05 -9.42
N ARG A 38 -10.70 -9.46 -9.41
CA ARG A 38 -11.10 -10.82 -9.82
C ARG A 38 -10.75 -11.06 -11.29
N ARG A 39 -10.53 -12.32 -11.64
CA ARG A 39 -10.28 -12.69 -13.06
C ARG A 39 -11.40 -12.17 -13.95
N GLY A 40 -11.03 -11.57 -15.06
CA GLY A 40 -11.95 -10.92 -15.99
C GLY A 40 -12.20 -9.43 -15.72
N ASN A 41 -11.75 -8.91 -14.58
CA ASN A 41 -11.79 -7.47 -14.25
C ASN A 41 -10.39 -6.88 -14.41
N ASN A 42 -10.32 -5.59 -14.79
CA ASN A 42 -9.07 -4.87 -14.90
C ASN A 42 -8.83 -3.93 -13.70
N LEU A 43 -7.59 -3.54 -13.53
CA LEU A 43 -7.17 -2.66 -12.43
C LEU A 43 -7.83 -1.28 -12.51
N ALA A 44 -8.01 -0.72 -13.71
CA ALA A 44 -8.62 0.59 -13.90
C ALA A 44 -10.09 0.63 -13.42
N ALA A 45 -10.84 -0.47 -13.62
CA ALA A 45 -12.20 -0.57 -13.10
C ALA A 45 -12.23 -0.62 -11.57
N LEU A 46 -11.26 -1.27 -10.93
CA LEU A 46 -11.11 -1.27 -9.48
C LEU A 46 -10.75 0.13 -8.97
N GLU A 47 -9.77 0.80 -9.60
CA GLU A 47 -9.38 2.17 -9.26
C GLU A 47 -10.57 3.15 -9.36
N GLN A 48 -11.40 2.99 -10.39
CA GLN A 48 -12.59 3.83 -10.54
C GLN A 48 -13.61 3.65 -9.41
N LYS A 49 -13.84 2.41 -8.98
CA LYS A 49 -14.73 2.11 -7.85
C LYS A 49 -14.18 2.65 -6.52
N LEU A 50 -12.85 2.57 -6.33
CA LEU A 50 -12.20 3.07 -5.11
C LEU A 50 -12.27 4.58 -4.96
N ARG A 51 -12.47 5.35 -6.03
CA ARG A 51 -12.64 6.82 -5.95
C ARG A 51 -13.86 7.25 -5.13
N THR A 52 -14.87 6.42 -5.06
CA THR A 52 -16.13 6.67 -4.32
C THR A 52 -16.26 5.82 -3.07
N ALA A 53 -15.34 4.89 -2.84
CA ALA A 53 -15.35 4.04 -1.66
C ALA A 53 -14.73 4.76 -0.46
N ASP A 54 -15.26 4.49 0.72
CA ASP A 54 -14.62 4.87 1.98
C ASP A 54 -13.49 3.90 2.27
N LEU A 55 -12.25 4.33 1.99
CA LEU A 55 -11.06 3.50 2.19
C LEU A 55 -10.83 3.20 3.67
N GLN A 56 -11.16 4.12 4.57
CA GLN A 56 -11.00 3.89 5.99
C GLN A 56 -11.91 2.76 6.46
N GLN A 57 -13.20 2.85 6.13
CA GLN A 57 -14.15 1.79 6.45
C GLN A 57 -13.75 0.46 5.79
N LEU A 58 -13.23 0.51 4.57
CA LEU A 58 -12.75 -0.68 3.87
C LEU A 58 -11.60 -1.35 4.63
N PHE A 59 -10.65 -0.59 5.15
CA PHE A 59 -9.48 -1.13 5.85
C PHE A 59 -9.74 -1.44 7.33
N ASP A 60 -10.68 -0.77 7.99
CA ASP A 60 -11.03 -1.01 9.40
C ASP A 60 -12.01 -2.18 9.59
N ALA A 61 -12.59 -2.68 8.52
CA ALA A 61 -13.52 -3.80 8.61
C ALA A 61 -12.78 -5.07 9.06
N ASN A 62 -13.09 -5.56 10.26
CA ASN A 62 -12.61 -6.85 10.76
C ASN A 62 -13.19 -8.00 9.92
N ARG A 63 -12.34 -8.74 9.23
CA ARG A 63 -12.75 -9.81 8.31
C ARG A 63 -12.53 -11.20 8.84
N GLY A 64 -11.92 -11.29 10.01
CA GLY A 64 -11.47 -12.55 10.58
C GLY A 64 -10.27 -13.15 9.84
N GLU A 65 -9.50 -13.93 10.57
CA GLU A 65 -8.35 -14.63 10.02
C GLU A 65 -8.77 -15.94 9.35
N GLU A 66 -8.30 -16.15 8.14
CA GLU A 66 -8.45 -17.41 7.41
C GLU A 66 -7.08 -17.94 6.99
N LYS A 67 -6.95 -19.25 6.85
CA LYS A 67 -5.75 -19.86 6.29
C LYS A 67 -5.73 -19.64 4.77
N VAL A 68 -4.75 -18.86 4.29
CA VAL A 68 -4.65 -18.45 2.89
C VAL A 68 -3.32 -18.88 2.30
N ALA A 69 -3.35 -19.49 1.12
CA ALA A 69 -2.16 -19.71 0.29
C ALA A 69 -1.89 -18.44 -0.52
N VAL A 70 -0.88 -17.69 -0.12
CA VAL A 70 -0.49 -16.45 -0.78
C VAL A 70 0.61 -16.72 -1.80
N THR A 71 0.45 -16.18 -3.00
CA THR A 71 1.50 -16.12 -4.03
C THR A 71 1.65 -14.68 -4.47
N LEU A 72 2.78 -14.05 -4.13
CA LEU A 72 3.06 -12.64 -4.38
C LEU A 72 4.37 -12.49 -5.17
N PRO A 73 4.46 -11.61 -6.19
CA PRO A 73 5.72 -11.30 -6.84
C PRO A 73 6.65 -10.52 -5.88
N ARG A 74 7.95 -10.68 -6.05
CA ARG A 74 8.88 -9.66 -5.56
C ARG A 74 8.72 -8.43 -6.43
N PHE A 75 8.71 -7.27 -5.84
CA PHE A 75 8.72 -6.04 -6.61
C PHE A 75 9.48 -4.93 -5.89
N LYS A 76 10.09 -4.09 -6.70
CA LYS A 76 10.74 -2.86 -6.26
C LYS A 76 10.23 -1.73 -7.13
N LEU A 77 9.62 -0.75 -6.50
CA LEU A 77 9.08 0.43 -7.17
C LEU A 77 9.81 1.66 -6.67
N GLU A 78 10.33 2.43 -7.60
CA GLU A 78 10.96 3.71 -7.35
C GLU A 78 10.27 4.75 -8.22
N GLN A 79 9.85 5.85 -7.62
CA GLN A 79 9.18 6.94 -8.32
C GLN A 79 9.66 8.29 -7.81
N THR A 80 9.96 9.19 -8.74
CA THR A 80 10.19 10.60 -8.44
C THR A 80 8.95 11.39 -8.84
N ILE A 81 8.35 12.09 -7.89
CA ILE A 81 7.09 12.81 -8.06
C ILE A 81 7.39 14.30 -7.90
N PRO A 82 7.21 15.13 -8.94
CA PRO A 82 7.22 16.58 -8.81
C PRO A 82 5.95 17.03 -8.07
N LEU A 83 6.10 17.65 -6.91
CA LEU A 83 4.97 18.04 -6.06
C LEU A 83 4.61 19.52 -6.14
N THR A 84 5.37 20.32 -6.87
CA THR A 84 5.19 21.79 -6.92
C THR A 84 3.78 22.18 -7.33
N GLU A 85 3.29 21.66 -8.45
CA GLU A 85 1.95 21.99 -8.96
C GLU A 85 0.84 21.48 -8.02
N GLN A 86 0.99 20.28 -7.46
CA GLN A 86 0.03 19.68 -6.55
C GLN A 86 -0.08 20.49 -5.25
N LEU A 87 1.06 20.95 -4.71
CA LEU A 87 1.08 21.78 -3.51
C LEU A 87 0.45 23.17 -3.79
N GLN A 88 0.69 23.74 -4.96
CA GLN A 88 0.04 25.00 -5.38
C GLN A 88 -1.48 24.82 -5.50
N GLN A 89 -1.97 23.72 -6.09
CA GLN A 89 -3.40 23.41 -6.19
C GLN A 89 -4.05 23.21 -4.81
N LEU A 90 -3.30 22.74 -3.83
CA LEU A 90 -3.72 22.62 -2.43
C LEU A 90 -3.65 23.95 -1.65
N GLY A 91 -3.27 25.06 -2.31
CA GLY A 91 -3.25 26.38 -1.72
C GLY A 91 -1.88 26.84 -1.17
N MET A 92 -0.84 26.00 -1.27
CA MET A 92 0.52 26.36 -0.85
C MET A 92 1.22 27.17 -1.96
N THR A 93 0.80 28.40 -2.20
CA THR A 93 1.28 29.21 -3.34
C THR A 93 2.45 30.11 -2.99
N ASP A 94 2.40 30.79 -1.85
CA ASP A 94 3.31 31.90 -1.52
C ASP A 94 4.76 31.44 -1.34
N MET A 95 4.98 30.21 -0.86
CA MET A 95 6.33 29.65 -0.71
C MET A 95 7.11 29.52 -2.03
N PHE A 96 6.42 29.48 -3.16
CA PHE A 96 7.01 29.34 -4.50
C PHE A 96 7.23 30.68 -5.22
N VAL A 97 6.78 31.79 -4.62
CA VAL A 97 6.83 33.13 -5.27
C VAL A 97 7.90 33.96 -4.63
N ASP A 98 8.84 34.44 -5.47
CA ASP A 98 9.84 35.41 -5.04
C ASP A 98 9.18 36.67 -4.46
N GLY A 99 9.67 37.12 -3.31
CA GLY A 99 9.16 38.28 -2.60
C GLY A 99 7.86 38.04 -1.79
N LYS A 100 7.15 36.95 -1.98
CA LYS A 100 5.99 36.53 -1.14
C LYS A 100 6.35 35.51 -0.08
N ALA A 101 7.29 34.61 -0.38
CA ALA A 101 7.74 33.60 0.54
C ALA A 101 8.37 34.22 1.79
N ASP A 102 7.98 33.75 2.97
CA ASP A 102 8.57 34.17 4.25
C ASP A 102 9.24 32.97 4.94
N PHE A 103 10.55 32.88 4.81
CA PHE A 103 11.42 31.91 5.47
C PHE A 103 12.32 32.59 6.53
N SER A 104 11.92 33.74 7.08
CA SER A 104 12.69 34.50 8.04
C SER A 104 13.01 33.75 9.33
N ALA A 105 12.19 32.77 9.70
CA ALA A 105 12.43 31.89 10.84
C ALA A 105 13.55 30.87 10.62
N ILE A 106 13.88 30.56 9.36
CA ILE A 106 14.90 29.58 8.99
C ILE A 106 16.19 30.26 8.58
N ALA A 107 16.10 31.39 7.87
CA ALA A 107 17.25 32.15 7.36
C ALA A 107 17.10 33.63 7.62
N GLN A 108 18.11 34.24 8.26
CA GLN A 108 18.18 35.72 8.43
C GLN A 108 18.44 36.34 7.06
N ARG A 109 17.57 37.27 6.63
CA ARG A 109 17.72 38.03 5.39
C ARG A 109 19.04 38.84 5.40
N ARG A 110 19.99 38.47 4.56
CA ARG A 110 20.98 39.42 4.09
C ARG A 110 20.31 40.26 2.99
N ARG A 111 20.49 41.54 3.04
CA ARG A 111 19.72 42.67 2.48
C ARG A 111 19.15 42.60 1.03
N GLN A 112 19.35 41.56 0.23
CA GLN A 112 18.94 41.55 -1.19
C GLN A 112 18.48 40.19 -1.76
N GLU A 113 18.42 39.10 -0.99
CA GLU A 113 17.99 37.83 -1.54
C GLU A 113 16.73 37.32 -0.81
N ALA A 114 15.60 37.33 -1.51
CA ALA A 114 14.40 36.68 -1.04
C ALA A 114 14.56 35.15 -1.21
N LEU A 115 14.44 34.43 -0.10
CA LEU A 115 14.46 32.96 -0.15
C LEU A 115 13.07 32.45 -0.52
N TYR A 116 12.96 31.64 -1.54
CA TYR A 116 11.73 30.97 -1.96
C TYR A 116 12.05 29.53 -2.39
N VAL A 117 11.04 28.66 -2.45
CA VAL A 117 11.18 27.27 -2.90
C VAL A 117 11.04 27.22 -4.42
N SER A 118 12.10 26.87 -5.13
CA SER A 118 12.09 26.75 -6.59
C SER A 118 11.35 25.50 -7.08
N GLY A 119 11.24 24.47 -6.25
CA GLY A 119 10.52 23.24 -6.58
C GLY A 119 10.57 22.22 -5.45
N VAL A 120 9.61 21.32 -5.44
CA VAL A 120 9.53 20.21 -4.49
C VAL A 120 9.47 18.90 -5.27
N LEU A 121 10.39 17.99 -4.94
CA LEU A 121 10.47 16.66 -5.50
C LEU A 121 10.40 15.64 -4.35
N GLN A 122 9.53 14.67 -4.49
CA GLN A 122 9.50 13.51 -3.60
C GLN A 122 10.04 12.29 -4.34
N LYS A 123 10.98 11.61 -3.72
CA LYS A 123 11.43 10.29 -4.17
C LYS A 123 10.87 9.24 -3.22
N ALA A 124 10.04 8.34 -3.75
CA ALA A 124 9.46 7.24 -3.02
C ALA A 124 10.06 5.92 -3.53
N LEU A 125 10.39 5.04 -2.60
CA LEU A 125 10.87 3.69 -2.88
C LEU A 125 10.14 2.72 -1.97
N ILE A 126 9.63 1.65 -2.55
CA ILE A 126 9.10 0.50 -1.82
C ILE A 126 9.68 -0.77 -2.42
N GLU A 127 10.15 -1.66 -1.55
CA GLU A 127 10.65 -2.98 -1.92
C GLU A 127 9.93 -4.04 -1.10
N VAL A 128 9.39 -5.05 -1.77
CA VAL A 128 8.68 -6.17 -1.15
C VAL A 128 9.37 -7.46 -1.60
N ASN A 129 9.96 -8.14 -0.64
CA ASN A 129 10.68 -9.40 -0.82
C ASN A 129 10.42 -10.34 0.36
N GLU A 130 11.10 -11.48 0.41
CA GLU A 130 10.91 -12.48 1.46
C GLU A 130 11.40 -12.03 2.85
N GLU A 131 12.34 -11.10 2.92
CA GLU A 131 12.88 -10.59 4.19
C GLU A 131 11.87 -9.68 4.90
N GLY A 132 10.98 -9.01 4.14
CA GLY A 132 9.91 -8.17 4.68
C GLY A 132 8.73 -8.96 5.25
N SER A 133 8.71 -10.27 5.06
CA SER A 133 7.70 -11.19 5.57
C SER A 133 8.32 -12.38 6.30
N GLU A 134 9.37 -12.16 7.11
CA GLU A 134 9.84 -13.17 8.06
C GLU A 134 8.75 -13.47 9.09
N ALA A 135 7.75 -14.23 8.67
CA ALA A 135 7.01 -15.07 9.57
C ALA A 135 7.84 -16.34 9.75
N ALA A 136 8.27 -16.56 10.97
CA ALA A 136 8.95 -17.77 11.38
C ALA A 136 8.27 -19.00 10.76
N ALA A 137 8.99 -19.73 9.92
CA ALA A 137 8.59 -21.05 9.47
C ALA A 137 8.62 -22.00 10.67
N ALA A 138 7.60 -21.94 11.49
CA ALA A 138 7.31 -22.97 12.48
C ALA A 138 6.66 -24.12 11.74
N THR A 139 7.48 -25.02 11.22
CA THR A 139 7.07 -26.35 10.77
C THR A 139 6.55 -27.15 11.97
N GLY A 140 5.29 -26.99 12.27
CA GLY A 140 4.55 -27.83 13.17
C GLY A 140 3.57 -28.68 12.39
N SER A 141 4.05 -29.76 11.74
CA SER A 141 3.17 -30.78 11.22
C SER A 141 2.70 -31.66 12.39
N THR A 142 1.60 -31.30 13.05
CA THR A 142 0.83 -32.23 13.84
C THR A 142 -0.20 -32.90 12.94
N ALA A 143 0.08 -34.11 12.55
CA ALA A 143 -0.91 -35.02 11.99
C ALA A 143 -1.96 -35.30 13.06
N GLY A 144 -3.06 -34.56 13.03
CA GLY A 144 -4.25 -34.78 13.83
C GLY A 144 -5.40 -35.19 12.93
N ALA A 145 -6.03 -36.31 13.27
CA ALA A 145 -7.01 -37.01 12.49
C ALA A 145 -8.25 -36.20 12.12
N SER A 146 -8.75 -36.48 10.90
CA SER A 146 -10.17 -36.48 10.52
C SER A 146 -11.00 -35.22 10.74
N ALA A 147 -10.62 -34.12 10.06
CA ALA A 147 -11.60 -33.16 9.57
C ALA A 147 -11.41 -33.08 8.04
N MET A 148 -12.50 -33.15 7.28
CA MET A 148 -12.42 -32.89 5.84
C MET A 148 -11.65 -31.57 5.64
N PRO A 149 -10.57 -31.54 4.81
CA PRO A 149 -9.81 -30.34 4.59
C PRO A 149 -10.76 -29.28 4.03
N MET A 150 -11.00 -28.22 4.77
CA MET A 150 -11.67 -27.06 4.20
C MET A 150 -10.82 -26.58 3.02
N PRO A 151 -11.44 -26.25 1.87
CA PRO A 151 -10.69 -25.79 0.71
C PRO A 151 -9.88 -24.54 1.11
N LEU A 152 -8.56 -24.65 0.96
CA LEU A 152 -7.63 -23.58 1.27
C LEU A 152 -7.94 -22.37 0.38
N LYS A 153 -8.14 -21.21 0.99
CA LYS A 153 -8.28 -19.96 0.23
C LYS A 153 -6.98 -19.65 -0.50
N GLU A 154 -7.07 -19.11 -1.70
CA GLU A 154 -5.91 -18.76 -2.50
C GLU A 154 -5.95 -17.28 -2.83
N PHE A 155 -4.84 -16.58 -2.55
CA PHE A 155 -4.58 -15.22 -3.01
C PHE A 155 -3.35 -15.23 -3.92
N ARG A 156 -3.57 -15.15 -5.24
CA ARG A 156 -2.51 -15.24 -6.23
C ARG A 156 -2.42 -13.95 -7.04
N ALA A 157 -1.41 -13.13 -6.72
CA ALA A 157 -1.14 -11.85 -7.37
C ALA A 157 -0.35 -12.05 -8.68
N ASP A 158 -0.94 -12.80 -9.63
CA ASP A 158 -0.40 -13.09 -10.97
C ASP A 158 -0.89 -12.13 -12.05
N ARG A 159 -1.52 -11.03 -11.66
CA ARG A 159 -2.09 -9.98 -12.50
C ARG A 159 -2.00 -8.64 -11.80
N PRO A 160 -2.23 -7.51 -12.49
CA PRO A 160 -2.15 -6.18 -11.88
C PRO A 160 -2.96 -6.06 -10.59
N PHE A 161 -2.37 -5.46 -9.56
CA PHE A 161 -2.99 -5.26 -8.25
C PHE A 161 -2.61 -3.93 -7.62
N LEU A 162 -3.38 -3.50 -6.61
CA LEU A 162 -3.08 -2.36 -5.76
C LEU A 162 -2.49 -2.82 -4.44
N PHE A 163 -1.64 -1.99 -3.87
CA PHE A 163 -1.12 -2.17 -2.52
C PHE A 163 -1.21 -0.89 -1.71
N PHE A 164 -1.38 -1.05 -0.41
CA PHE A 164 -1.41 0.03 0.57
C PHE A 164 -0.59 -0.41 1.78
N LEU A 165 0.36 0.42 2.20
CA LEU A 165 1.07 0.25 3.46
C LEU A 165 0.41 1.16 4.48
N ARG A 166 -0.12 0.57 5.54
CA ARG A 166 -0.92 1.27 6.56
C ARG A 166 -0.27 1.19 7.93
N ASP A 167 -0.31 2.27 8.67
CA ASP A 167 -0.09 2.28 10.11
C ASP A 167 -1.42 1.93 10.80
N ASN A 168 -1.50 0.75 11.42
CA ASN A 168 -2.73 0.23 12.01
C ASN A 168 -3.16 1.00 13.27
N LEU A 169 -2.23 1.68 13.94
CA LEU A 169 -2.53 2.48 15.11
C LEU A 169 -3.26 3.79 14.76
N THR A 170 -2.81 4.44 13.68
CA THR A 170 -3.32 5.76 13.28
C THR A 170 -4.31 5.69 12.12
N GLY A 171 -4.38 4.56 11.42
CA GLY A 171 -5.13 4.42 10.17
C GLY A 171 -4.48 5.10 8.96
N MET A 172 -3.30 5.71 9.13
CA MET A 172 -2.64 6.46 8.07
C MET A 172 -2.08 5.56 6.98
N LEU A 173 -2.34 5.91 5.73
CA LEU A 173 -1.69 5.30 4.57
C LEU A 173 -0.32 5.94 4.38
N LEU A 174 0.74 5.16 4.56
CA LEU A 174 2.14 5.59 4.39
C LEU A 174 2.58 5.50 2.93
N PHE A 175 2.18 4.42 2.26
CA PHE A 175 2.40 4.21 0.84
C PHE A 175 1.14 3.64 0.19
N GLN A 176 0.95 4.01 -1.06
CA GLN A 176 -0.04 3.38 -1.93
C GLN A 176 0.50 3.32 -3.36
N GLY A 177 0.12 2.28 -4.06
CA GLY A 177 0.56 2.14 -5.42
C GLY A 177 -0.07 0.97 -6.15
N ARG A 178 0.38 0.78 -7.38
CA ARG A 178 -0.03 -0.33 -8.22
C ARG A 178 1.16 -1.09 -8.79
N VAL A 179 1.03 -2.38 -8.86
CA VAL A 179 1.91 -3.26 -9.62
C VAL A 179 1.18 -3.60 -10.91
N ALA A 180 1.62 -3.00 -12.02
CA ALA A 180 0.95 -3.16 -13.31
C ALA A 180 1.39 -4.45 -14.02
N ASP A 181 2.63 -4.88 -13.79
CA ASP A 181 3.17 -6.14 -14.33
C ASP A 181 3.84 -6.92 -13.19
N PRO A 182 3.17 -7.95 -12.64
CA PRO A 182 3.74 -8.79 -11.59
C PRO A 182 4.73 -9.83 -12.12
N SER A 183 4.98 -9.88 -13.43
CA SER A 183 5.94 -10.79 -14.06
C SER A 183 7.30 -10.14 -14.34
N ALA A 184 7.39 -8.83 -14.18
CA ALA A 184 8.59 -8.04 -14.45
C ALA A 184 9.67 -8.22 -13.37
#